data_8e57bc23636177ea40f97bf84545a588
#
_entry.id   8e57bc23636177ea40f97bf84545a588
#
_cell.length_a   1.000
_cell.length_b   1.000
_cell.length_c   1.000
_cell.angle_alpha   90.00
_cell.angle_beta   90.00
_cell.angle_gamma   90.00
#
_symmetry.space_group_name_H-M   'P 1'
#
loop_
_entity.id
_entity.type
_entity.pdbx_description
1 polymer ?
#
loop_
_entity_poly.entity_id
_entity_poly.type
_entity_poly.pdbx_seq_one_letter_code
_entity_poly.pdbx_strand_id
1 'polypeptide(L)'
;MPDARPALPLTEPPRVERADAARNRKRILTAAAQLFAECGSRPPTMDELAKAAKVGRATLYRRYPTVAAVAEALLDQHEHELQAKILSGPPPLGPGAGPEQRLAAFYEAMVGLLEQHAALVLGTETGQLRFGTGAYAFWRTHVRHLLEQAGTPDPPLLADILLAPLDPQLFLHQREAGVAPERIAAGLRWVAGAVGRGSSAAHRTSG
;
A
#
# COMPACT_ATOMS: atom_id res chain seq x y z
N MET A 1 -52.06 16.50 -20.31
CA MET A 1 -51.66 15.12 -20.06
C MET A 1 -50.19 15.00 -20.37
N PRO A 2 -49.25 14.95 -19.38
CA PRO A 2 -47.84 14.71 -19.66
C PRO A 2 -47.59 13.21 -19.79
N ASP A 3 -46.93 12.86 -20.88
CA ASP A 3 -46.53 11.52 -21.29
C ASP A 3 -45.46 10.96 -20.30
N ALA A 4 -45.87 10.02 -19.46
CA ALA A 4 -44.98 9.33 -18.55
C ALA A 4 -44.20 8.24 -19.31
N ARG A 5 -42.96 8.56 -19.73
CA ARG A 5 -42.04 7.54 -20.22
C ARG A 5 -41.76 6.52 -19.11
N PRO A 6 -41.94 5.21 -19.35
CA PRO A 6 -41.59 4.19 -18.37
C PRO A 6 -40.06 4.21 -18.15
N ALA A 7 -39.64 4.40 -16.88
CA ALA A 7 -38.26 4.22 -16.50
C ALA A 7 -37.88 2.76 -16.73
N LEU A 8 -36.90 2.53 -17.58
CA LEU A 8 -36.30 1.20 -17.76
C LEU A 8 -35.67 0.77 -16.42
N PRO A 9 -35.99 -0.40 -15.91
CA PRO A 9 -35.35 -0.91 -14.70
C PRO A 9 -33.87 -1.10 -14.97
N LEU A 10 -33.01 -0.41 -14.17
CA LEU A 10 -31.59 -0.69 -14.11
C LEU A 10 -31.43 -2.11 -13.57
N THR A 11 -31.30 -3.08 -14.47
CA THR A 11 -31.02 -4.47 -14.12
C THR A 11 -29.61 -4.52 -13.54
N GLU A 12 -29.47 -4.64 -12.22
CA GLU A 12 -28.21 -4.98 -11.61
C GLU A 12 -27.67 -6.28 -12.24
N PRO A 13 -26.37 -6.34 -12.63
CA PRO A 13 -25.81 -7.56 -13.19
C PRO A 13 -25.99 -8.73 -12.22
N PRO A 14 -26.29 -9.94 -12.70
CA PRO A 14 -26.56 -11.10 -11.86
C PRO A 14 -25.40 -11.36 -10.89
N ARG A 15 -25.73 -11.83 -9.69
CA ARG A 15 -24.76 -12.11 -8.60
C ARG A 15 -23.62 -13.03 -9.03
N VAL A 16 -23.86 -13.95 -9.95
CA VAL A 16 -22.90 -14.86 -10.57
C VAL A 16 -21.86 -14.11 -11.40
N GLU A 17 -22.29 -13.14 -12.22
CA GLU A 17 -21.40 -12.33 -13.07
C GLU A 17 -20.45 -11.46 -12.24
N ARG A 18 -20.91 -10.91 -11.12
CA ARG A 18 -20.06 -10.19 -10.15
C ARG A 18 -19.02 -11.10 -9.48
N ALA A 19 -19.40 -12.34 -9.14
CA ALA A 19 -18.49 -13.33 -8.56
C ALA A 19 -17.42 -13.80 -9.56
N ASP A 20 -17.76 -14.01 -10.83
CA ASP A 20 -16.82 -14.35 -11.90
C ASP A 20 -15.85 -13.21 -12.19
N ALA A 21 -16.33 -11.97 -12.21
CA ALA A 21 -15.50 -10.79 -12.36
C ALA A 21 -14.49 -10.63 -11.21
N ALA A 22 -14.92 -10.90 -9.98
CA ALA A 22 -14.04 -10.87 -8.79
C ALA A 22 -12.98 -11.99 -8.84
N ARG A 23 -13.37 -13.23 -9.23
CA ARG A 23 -12.42 -14.34 -9.42
C ARG A 23 -11.39 -14.02 -10.50
N ASN A 24 -11.81 -13.46 -11.63
CA ASN A 24 -10.92 -13.08 -12.72
C ASN A 24 -9.97 -11.94 -12.28
N ARG A 25 -10.46 -10.93 -11.53
CA ARG A 25 -9.61 -9.89 -10.94
C ARG A 25 -8.51 -10.51 -10.10
N LYS A 26 -8.88 -11.37 -9.15
CA LYS A 26 -7.91 -12.04 -8.27
C LYS A 26 -6.86 -12.83 -9.05
N ARG A 27 -7.30 -13.63 -10.06
CA ARG A 27 -6.37 -14.40 -10.91
C ARG A 27 -5.39 -13.51 -11.68
N ILE A 28 -5.88 -12.43 -12.25
CA ILE A 28 -5.05 -11.47 -13.00
C ILE A 28 -4.02 -10.83 -12.07
N LEU A 29 -4.42 -10.32 -10.91
CA LEU A 29 -3.50 -9.63 -10.00
C LEU A 29 -2.51 -10.60 -9.34
N THR A 30 -2.92 -11.85 -9.03
CA THR A 30 -1.98 -12.88 -8.54
C THR A 30 -0.92 -13.22 -9.61
N ALA A 31 -1.33 -13.41 -10.87
CA ALA A 31 -0.38 -13.68 -11.96
C ALA A 31 0.53 -12.46 -12.23
N ALA A 32 -0.02 -11.25 -12.13
CA ALA A 32 0.75 -10.01 -12.28
C ALA A 32 1.83 -9.89 -11.21
N ALA A 33 1.50 -10.13 -9.94
CA ALA A 33 2.46 -10.09 -8.84
C ALA A 33 3.66 -11.02 -9.08
N GLN A 34 3.39 -12.25 -9.54
CA GLN A 34 4.43 -13.21 -9.87
C GLN A 34 5.31 -12.75 -11.04
N LEU A 35 4.69 -12.33 -12.16
CA LEU A 35 5.42 -11.89 -13.33
C LEU A 35 6.25 -10.62 -13.08
N PHE A 36 5.73 -9.64 -12.34
CA PHE A 36 6.50 -8.45 -11.99
C PHE A 36 7.70 -8.78 -11.08
N ALA A 37 7.56 -9.74 -10.18
CA ALA A 37 8.68 -10.21 -9.35
C ALA A 37 9.76 -10.96 -10.15
N GLU A 38 9.37 -11.71 -11.19
CA GLU A 38 10.28 -12.53 -12.02
C GLU A 38 10.96 -11.75 -13.13
N CYS A 39 10.29 -10.74 -13.71
CA CYS A 39 10.74 -10.06 -14.93
C CYS A 39 11.87 -9.04 -14.72
N GLY A 40 12.26 -8.70 -13.50
CA GLY A 40 13.32 -7.74 -13.20
C GLY A 40 13.07 -6.38 -13.88
N SER A 41 14.01 -5.93 -14.74
CA SER A 41 13.93 -4.62 -15.41
C SER A 41 13.01 -4.59 -16.64
N ARG A 42 12.56 -5.74 -17.16
CA ARG A 42 11.65 -5.81 -18.31
C ARG A 42 10.20 -6.00 -17.81
N PRO A 43 9.29 -5.04 -18.01
CA PRO A 43 7.89 -5.24 -17.64
C PRO A 43 7.27 -6.39 -18.47
N PRO A 44 6.35 -7.19 -17.88
CA PRO A 44 5.62 -8.21 -18.60
C PRO A 44 4.72 -7.60 -19.68
N THR A 45 4.43 -8.35 -20.72
CA THR A 45 3.47 -7.97 -21.76
C THR A 45 2.04 -8.34 -21.35
N MET A 46 1.04 -7.70 -21.97
CA MET A 46 -0.38 -8.06 -21.76
C MET A 46 -0.68 -9.52 -22.14
N ASP A 47 0.04 -10.07 -23.12
CA ASP A 47 -0.10 -11.47 -23.53
C ASP A 47 0.45 -12.46 -22.50
N GLU A 48 1.60 -12.14 -21.91
CA GLU A 48 2.17 -12.91 -20.80
C GLU A 48 1.23 -12.89 -19.59
N LEU A 49 0.67 -11.73 -19.26
CA LEU A 49 -0.32 -11.58 -18.19
C LEU A 49 -1.59 -12.40 -18.45
N ALA A 50 -2.16 -12.35 -19.67
CA ALA A 50 -3.36 -13.11 -20.02
C ALA A 50 -3.11 -14.62 -19.92
N LYS A 51 -1.94 -15.08 -20.42
CA LYS A 51 -1.52 -16.50 -20.37
C LYS A 51 -1.33 -16.97 -18.93
N ALA A 52 -0.59 -16.23 -18.12
CA ALA A 52 -0.30 -16.57 -16.73
C ALA A 52 -1.60 -16.59 -15.87
N ALA A 53 -2.46 -15.59 -16.06
CA ALA A 53 -3.75 -15.50 -15.39
C ALA A 53 -4.79 -16.54 -15.90
N LYS A 54 -4.51 -17.21 -17.01
CA LYS A 54 -5.44 -18.12 -17.70
C LYS A 54 -6.80 -17.45 -18.00
N VAL A 55 -6.75 -16.22 -18.51
CA VAL A 55 -7.92 -15.45 -18.94
C VAL A 55 -7.83 -15.12 -20.44
N GLY A 56 -8.96 -14.94 -21.09
CA GLY A 56 -8.97 -14.49 -22.48
C GLY A 56 -8.41 -13.05 -22.62
N ARG A 57 -7.66 -12.79 -23.71
CA ARG A 57 -7.13 -11.45 -24.03
C ARG A 57 -8.21 -10.36 -23.95
N ALA A 58 -9.35 -10.58 -24.60
CA ALA A 58 -10.47 -9.62 -24.60
C ALA A 58 -10.97 -9.32 -23.18
N THR A 59 -10.99 -10.32 -22.29
CA THR A 59 -11.38 -10.17 -20.89
C THR A 59 -10.36 -9.31 -20.11
N LEU A 60 -9.06 -9.53 -20.35
CA LEU A 60 -8.00 -8.74 -19.73
C LEU A 60 -8.04 -7.29 -20.22
N TYR A 61 -8.03 -7.07 -21.55
CA TYR A 61 -8.02 -5.71 -22.14
C TYR A 61 -9.26 -4.89 -21.78
N ARG A 62 -10.44 -5.52 -21.69
CA ARG A 62 -11.66 -4.83 -21.26
C ARG A 62 -11.54 -4.28 -19.84
N ARG A 63 -10.78 -4.95 -18.97
CA ARG A 63 -10.64 -4.56 -17.57
C ARG A 63 -9.42 -3.66 -17.33
N TYR A 64 -8.32 -3.98 -17.98
CA TYR A 64 -7.04 -3.28 -17.88
C TYR A 64 -6.51 -3.01 -19.28
N PRO A 65 -6.59 -1.77 -19.77
CA PRO A 65 -6.18 -1.47 -21.15
C PRO A 65 -4.66 -1.56 -21.36
N THR A 66 -3.87 -1.44 -20.28
CA THR A 66 -2.40 -1.42 -20.34
C THR A 66 -1.79 -2.23 -19.18
N VAL A 67 -0.50 -2.56 -19.32
CA VAL A 67 0.30 -3.16 -18.24
C VAL A 67 0.35 -2.23 -17.04
N ALA A 68 0.47 -0.92 -17.25
CA ALA A 68 0.46 0.07 -16.17
C ALA A 68 -0.84 0.01 -15.37
N ALA A 69 -2.01 -0.09 -16.03
CA ALA A 69 -3.29 -0.23 -15.35
C ALA A 69 -3.41 -1.53 -14.52
N VAL A 70 -2.73 -2.61 -14.94
CA VAL A 70 -2.64 -3.83 -14.12
C VAL A 70 -1.75 -3.60 -12.91
N ALA A 71 -0.62 -2.92 -13.09
CA ALA A 71 0.33 -2.61 -12.03
C ALA A 71 -0.28 -1.67 -10.97
N GLU A 72 -1.01 -0.63 -11.40
CA GLU A 72 -1.78 0.26 -10.51
C GLU A 72 -2.83 -0.51 -9.70
N ALA A 73 -3.58 -1.40 -10.33
CA ALA A 73 -4.58 -2.20 -9.64
C ALA A 73 -3.97 -3.22 -8.66
N LEU A 74 -2.74 -3.67 -8.91
CA LEU A 74 -1.97 -4.53 -8.01
C LEU A 74 -1.47 -3.73 -6.79
N LEU A 75 -0.94 -2.52 -7.00
CA LEU A 75 -0.55 -1.62 -5.92
C LEU A 75 -1.75 -1.31 -5.01
N ASP A 76 -2.88 -0.90 -5.59
CA ASP A 76 -4.13 -0.63 -4.87
C ASP A 76 -4.58 -1.83 -4.02
N GLN A 77 -4.47 -3.06 -4.56
CA GLN A 77 -4.79 -4.27 -3.79
C GLN A 77 -3.84 -4.45 -2.61
N HIS A 78 -2.53 -4.31 -2.80
CA HIS A 78 -1.55 -4.50 -1.73
C HIS A 78 -1.67 -3.42 -0.64
N GLU A 79 -1.97 -2.17 -1.01
CA GLU A 79 -2.27 -1.10 -0.06
C GLU A 79 -3.51 -1.42 0.79
N HIS A 80 -4.61 -1.85 0.17
CA HIS A 80 -5.82 -2.28 0.89
C HIS A 80 -5.57 -3.47 1.82
N GLU A 81 -4.78 -4.46 1.38
CA GLU A 81 -4.38 -5.61 2.20
C GLU A 81 -3.55 -5.17 3.41
N LEU A 82 -2.63 -4.22 3.21
CA LEU A 82 -1.82 -3.66 4.30
C LEU A 82 -2.69 -2.87 5.28
N GLN A 83 -3.60 -2.03 4.78
CA GLN A 83 -4.57 -1.31 5.62
C GLN A 83 -5.42 -2.26 6.47
N ALA A 84 -5.93 -3.34 5.86
CA ALA A 84 -6.70 -4.35 6.58
C ALA A 84 -5.86 -5.04 7.69
N LYS A 85 -4.57 -5.35 7.43
CA LYS A 85 -3.66 -5.92 8.44
C LYS A 85 -3.40 -4.94 9.59
N ILE A 86 -3.26 -3.65 9.31
CA ILE A 86 -3.07 -2.60 10.32
C ILE A 86 -4.31 -2.46 11.24
N LEU A 87 -5.51 -2.54 10.64
CA LEU A 87 -6.78 -2.33 11.36
C LEU A 87 -7.21 -3.56 12.17
N SER A 88 -7.03 -4.77 11.62
CA SER A 88 -7.62 -6.00 12.17
C SER A 88 -6.74 -7.25 12.06
N GLY A 89 -5.49 -7.11 11.60
CA GLY A 89 -4.54 -8.22 11.52
C GLY A 89 -3.95 -8.58 12.88
N PRO A 90 -3.14 -9.65 12.93
CA PRO A 90 -2.43 -10.03 14.14
C PRO A 90 -1.33 -9.01 14.53
N PRO A 91 -0.95 -8.94 15.83
CA PRO A 91 0.22 -8.18 16.23
C PRO A 91 1.50 -8.77 15.61
N PRO A 92 2.60 -7.99 15.43
CA PRO A 92 2.75 -6.63 15.94
C PRO A 92 2.18 -5.53 15.03
N LEU A 93 1.83 -5.80 13.76
CA LEU A 93 1.31 -4.78 12.83
C LEU A 93 -0.12 -4.36 13.19
N GLY A 94 -0.99 -5.33 13.46
CA GLY A 94 -2.35 -5.11 13.91
C GLY A 94 -2.45 -4.71 15.39
N PRO A 95 -3.68 -4.56 15.90
CA PRO A 95 -3.93 -4.21 17.29
C PRO A 95 -3.37 -5.27 18.27
N GLY A 96 -3.03 -4.83 19.50
CA GLY A 96 -2.58 -5.71 20.59
C GLY A 96 -1.09 -5.61 20.92
N ALA A 97 -0.27 -4.99 20.08
CA ALA A 97 1.13 -4.66 20.41
C ALA A 97 1.27 -3.18 20.81
N GLY A 98 2.36 -2.85 21.48
CA GLY A 98 2.68 -1.47 21.86
C GLY A 98 2.98 -0.58 20.63
N PRO A 99 2.86 0.75 20.77
CA PRO A 99 2.98 1.68 19.64
C PRO A 99 4.34 1.60 18.94
N GLU A 100 5.43 1.44 19.67
CA GLU A 100 6.78 1.25 19.12
C GLU A 100 6.87 -0.03 18.26
N GLN A 101 6.36 -1.14 18.76
CA GLN A 101 6.37 -2.42 18.03
C GLN A 101 5.51 -2.36 16.77
N ARG A 102 4.36 -1.70 16.85
CA ARG A 102 3.47 -1.48 15.71
C ARG A 102 4.11 -0.56 14.66
N LEU A 103 4.79 0.51 15.07
CA LEU A 103 5.52 1.40 14.16
C LEU A 103 6.67 0.66 13.46
N ALA A 104 7.42 -0.16 14.19
CA ALA A 104 8.48 -0.99 13.62
C ALA A 104 7.95 -1.97 12.57
N ALA A 105 6.84 -2.66 12.88
CA ALA A 105 6.18 -3.57 11.93
C ALA A 105 5.57 -2.84 10.72
N PHE A 106 5.06 -1.63 10.92
CA PHE A 106 4.59 -0.77 9.84
C PHE A 106 5.73 -0.43 8.87
N TYR A 107 6.91 -0.06 9.38
CA TYR A 107 8.07 0.22 8.54
C TYR A 107 8.52 -1.02 7.74
N GLU A 108 8.55 -2.20 8.35
CA GLU A 108 8.86 -3.45 7.63
C GLU A 108 7.87 -3.71 6.47
N ALA A 109 6.59 -3.54 6.74
CA ALA A 109 5.54 -3.72 5.75
C ALA A 109 5.63 -2.68 4.62
N MET A 110 5.93 -1.41 4.93
CA MET A 110 6.11 -0.35 3.94
C MET A 110 7.37 -0.55 3.09
N VAL A 111 8.48 -1.02 3.66
CA VAL A 111 9.68 -1.38 2.89
C VAL A 111 9.35 -2.52 1.91
N GLY A 112 8.60 -3.53 2.35
CA GLY A 112 8.12 -4.60 1.46
C GLY A 112 7.22 -4.10 0.33
N LEU A 113 6.34 -3.13 0.61
CA LEU A 113 5.50 -2.49 -0.41
C LEU A 113 6.33 -1.68 -1.41
N LEU A 114 7.31 -0.90 -0.93
CA LEU A 114 8.21 -0.11 -1.78
C LEU A 114 9.09 -1.01 -2.65
N GLU A 115 9.62 -2.11 -2.14
CA GLU A 115 10.43 -3.05 -2.93
C GLU A 115 9.65 -3.59 -4.14
N GLN A 116 8.36 -3.80 -3.98
CA GLN A 116 7.49 -4.30 -5.06
C GLN A 116 7.02 -3.21 -6.02
N HIS A 117 6.85 -1.98 -5.55
CA HIS A 117 6.06 -0.97 -6.27
C HIS A 117 6.70 0.42 -6.37
N ALA A 118 7.92 0.67 -5.83
CA ALA A 118 8.48 2.02 -5.77
C ALA A 118 8.56 2.71 -7.15
N ALA A 119 8.96 1.97 -8.20
CA ALA A 119 9.02 2.51 -9.56
C ALA A 119 7.63 2.90 -10.10
N LEU A 120 6.59 2.15 -9.74
CA LEU A 120 5.20 2.45 -10.12
C LEU A 120 4.67 3.66 -9.34
N VAL A 121 4.90 3.70 -8.04
CA VAL A 121 4.48 4.82 -7.18
C VAL A 121 5.07 6.14 -7.68
N LEU A 122 6.34 6.15 -8.10
CA LEU A 122 6.94 7.33 -8.72
C LEU A 122 6.29 7.72 -10.04
N GLY A 123 5.84 6.77 -10.83
CA GLY A 123 5.15 7.04 -12.10
C GLY A 123 3.74 7.60 -11.94
N THR A 124 3.06 7.27 -10.85
CA THR A 124 1.68 7.68 -10.56
C THR A 124 1.57 8.87 -9.62
N GLU A 125 2.53 9.06 -8.72
CA GLU A 125 2.51 10.06 -7.65
C GLU A 125 3.64 11.08 -7.80
N THR A 126 3.65 11.82 -8.91
CA THR A 126 4.64 12.91 -9.10
C THR A 126 4.27 14.14 -8.23
N GLY A 127 5.13 14.47 -7.26
CA GLY A 127 5.08 15.72 -6.51
C GLY A 127 3.95 15.80 -5.46
N GLN A 128 3.27 16.95 -5.39
CA GLN A 128 2.24 17.23 -4.36
C GLN A 128 1.02 16.30 -4.40
N LEU A 129 0.76 15.63 -5.52
CA LEU A 129 -0.37 14.69 -5.66
C LEU A 129 -0.28 13.52 -4.69
N ARG A 130 0.93 13.08 -4.34
CA ARG A 130 1.18 12.01 -3.36
C ARG A 130 0.51 12.26 -2.01
N PHE A 131 0.59 13.51 -1.50
CA PHE A 131 0.02 13.86 -0.20
C PHE A 131 -1.51 13.96 -0.21
N GLY A 132 -2.13 14.00 -1.41
CA GLY A 132 -3.58 13.99 -1.60
C GLY A 132 -4.17 12.59 -1.77
N THR A 133 -3.36 11.54 -1.82
CA THR A 133 -3.86 10.17 -2.00
C THR A 133 -4.52 9.63 -0.72
N GLY A 134 -5.54 8.80 -0.88
CA GLY A 134 -6.21 8.16 0.25
C GLY A 134 -5.27 7.26 1.05
N ALA A 135 -4.30 6.60 0.38
CA ALA A 135 -3.30 5.76 1.01
C ALA A 135 -2.39 6.57 1.95
N TYR A 136 -1.80 7.68 1.49
CA TYR A 136 -0.96 8.53 2.33
C TYR A 136 -1.71 9.08 3.54
N ALA A 137 -2.94 9.55 3.37
CA ALA A 137 -3.77 10.04 4.46
C ALA A 137 -4.03 8.95 5.52
N PHE A 138 -4.21 7.70 5.10
CA PHE A 138 -4.34 6.55 6.00
C PHE A 138 -3.03 6.30 6.78
N TRP A 139 -1.87 6.24 6.08
CA TRP A 139 -0.57 6.02 6.72
C TRP A 139 -0.27 7.11 7.75
N ARG A 140 -0.51 8.37 7.39
CA ARG A 140 -0.35 9.52 8.26
C ARG A 140 -1.23 9.42 9.52
N THR A 141 -2.50 9.06 9.35
CA THR A 141 -3.43 8.87 10.46
C THR A 141 -2.99 7.73 11.37
N HIS A 142 -2.53 6.61 10.80
CA HIS A 142 -2.02 5.47 11.56
C HIS A 142 -0.80 5.84 12.39
N VAL A 143 0.22 6.44 11.79
CA VAL A 143 1.46 6.84 12.48
C VAL A 143 1.15 7.88 13.57
N ARG A 144 0.32 8.89 13.27
CA ARG A 144 -0.13 9.87 14.26
C ARG A 144 -0.79 9.20 15.47
N HIS A 145 -1.69 8.25 15.23
CA HIS A 145 -2.34 7.52 16.32
C HIS A 145 -1.36 6.75 17.21
N LEU A 146 -0.35 6.11 16.62
CA LEU A 146 0.70 5.44 17.39
C LEU A 146 1.53 6.42 18.23
N LEU A 147 1.83 7.60 17.71
CA LEU A 147 2.53 8.67 18.41
C LEU A 147 1.71 9.24 19.56
N GLU A 148 0.40 9.41 19.38
CA GLU A 148 -0.55 9.80 20.44
C GLU A 148 -0.55 8.77 21.57
N GLN A 149 -0.61 7.47 21.24
CA GLN A 149 -0.52 6.37 22.22
C GLN A 149 0.84 6.33 22.95
N ALA A 150 1.91 6.70 22.27
CA ALA A 150 3.25 6.79 22.85
C ALA A 150 3.44 8.06 23.70
N GLY A 151 2.51 9.01 23.72
CA GLY A 151 2.61 10.26 24.48
C GLY A 151 3.73 11.19 23.96
N THR A 152 3.99 11.19 22.66
CA THR A 152 5.01 12.05 22.06
C THR A 152 4.54 13.52 21.97
N PRO A 153 5.45 14.50 22.00
CA PRO A 153 5.10 15.89 21.71
C PRO A 153 4.75 16.03 20.23
N ASP A 154 3.78 16.82 19.87
CA ASP A 154 3.37 17.13 18.49
C ASP A 154 3.23 15.90 17.55
N PRO A 155 2.32 14.95 17.82
CA PRO A 155 2.13 13.77 16.97
C PRO A 155 1.82 14.08 15.50
N PRO A 156 1.08 15.14 15.13
CA PRO A 156 0.84 15.49 13.73
C PRO A 156 2.11 15.79 12.94
N LEU A 157 3.01 16.62 13.48
CA LEU A 157 4.28 16.97 12.85
C LEU A 157 5.22 15.76 12.79
N LEU A 158 5.32 15.01 13.88
CA LEU A 158 6.17 13.82 13.95
C LEU A 158 5.70 12.73 12.97
N ALA A 159 4.40 12.60 12.70
CA ALA A 159 3.91 11.67 11.69
C ALA A 159 4.45 11.99 10.29
N ASP A 160 4.48 13.26 9.90
CA ASP A 160 5.03 13.68 8.62
C ASP A 160 6.55 13.44 8.55
N ILE A 161 7.28 13.72 9.63
CA ILE A 161 8.73 13.46 9.74
C ILE A 161 9.04 11.95 9.63
N LEU A 162 8.26 11.11 10.31
CA LEU A 162 8.46 9.66 10.33
C LEU A 162 8.02 8.96 9.05
N LEU A 163 7.18 9.57 8.24
CA LEU A 163 6.83 9.09 6.90
C LEU A 163 7.81 9.53 5.81
N ALA A 164 8.58 10.59 6.04
CA ALA A 164 9.51 11.11 5.05
C ALA A 164 10.55 10.07 4.55
N PRO A 165 11.12 9.18 5.40
CA PRO A 165 12.05 8.15 4.94
C PRO A 165 11.42 7.08 4.03
N LEU A 166 10.10 7.00 3.94
CA LEU A 166 9.37 6.10 3.05
C LEU A 166 9.14 6.71 1.66
N ASP A 167 9.90 7.73 1.31
CA ASP A 167 9.88 8.32 -0.02
C ASP A 167 10.35 7.34 -1.09
N PRO A 168 9.57 7.07 -2.15
CA PRO A 168 9.94 6.10 -3.18
C PRO A 168 11.21 6.46 -3.95
N GLN A 169 11.52 7.77 -4.13
CA GLN A 169 12.77 8.21 -4.78
C GLN A 169 13.97 7.90 -3.91
N LEU A 170 13.87 8.23 -2.61
CA LEU A 170 14.92 7.89 -1.65
C LEU A 170 15.13 6.39 -1.58
N PHE A 171 14.06 5.61 -1.53
CA PHE A 171 14.13 4.15 -1.52
C PHE A 171 14.88 3.61 -2.74
N LEU A 172 14.47 4.00 -3.95
CA LEU A 172 15.13 3.55 -5.19
C LEU A 172 16.59 3.99 -5.24
N HIS A 173 16.91 5.22 -4.85
CA HIS A 173 18.30 5.69 -4.77
C HIS A 173 19.15 4.82 -3.84
N GLN A 174 18.62 4.43 -2.66
CA GLN A 174 19.32 3.52 -1.75
C GLN A 174 19.49 2.12 -2.35
N ARG A 175 18.48 1.60 -3.05
CA ARG A 175 18.55 0.31 -3.75
C ARG A 175 19.61 0.32 -4.87
N GLU A 176 19.69 1.38 -5.67
CA GLU A 176 20.71 1.59 -6.70
C GLU A 176 22.12 1.69 -6.11
N ALA A 177 22.26 2.27 -4.92
CA ALA A 177 23.50 2.28 -4.15
C ALA A 177 23.85 0.92 -3.50
N GLY A 178 23.07 -0.14 -3.75
CA GLY A 178 23.31 -1.49 -3.24
C GLY A 178 22.87 -1.73 -1.79
N VAL A 179 22.08 -0.82 -1.21
CA VAL A 179 21.54 -1.03 0.15
C VAL A 179 20.40 -2.04 0.10
N ALA A 180 20.54 -3.15 0.84
CA ALA A 180 19.51 -4.19 0.92
C ALA A 180 18.25 -3.69 1.64
N PRO A 181 17.03 -4.14 1.22
CA PRO A 181 15.76 -3.73 1.86
C PRO A 181 15.73 -4.02 3.36
N GLU A 182 16.30 -5.14 3.80
CA GLU A 182 16.38 -5.54 5.20
C GLU A 182 17.20 -4.55 6.03
N ARG A 183 18.24 -3.96 5.42
CA ARG A 183 19.07 -2.92 6.05
C ARG A 183 18.31 -1.61 6.19
N ILE A 184 17.52 -1.24 5.17
CA ILE A 184 16.62 -0.07 5.23
C ILE A 184 15.59 -0.27 6.34
N ALA A 185 14.92 -1.43 6.37
CA ALA A 185 13.95 -1.78 7.41
C ALA A 185 14.58 -1.76 8.81
N ALA A 186 15.81 -2.26 8.98
CA ALA A 186 16.53 -2.24 10.25
C ALA A 186 16.79 -0.81 10.75
N GLY A 187 17.19 0.10 9.86
CA GLY A 187 17.36 1.52 10.18
C GLY A 187 16.05 2.18 10.64
N LEU A 188 14.95 1.91 9.93
CA LEU A 188 13.64 2.43 10.28
C LEU A 188 13.11 1.86 11.61
N ARG A 189 13.35 0.57 11.90
CA ARG A 189 13.03 -0.02 13.21
C ARG A 189 13.80 0.65 14.35
N TRP A 190 15.07 0.97 14.13
CA TRP A 190 15.86 1.70 15.13
C TRP A 190 15.24 3.08 15.43
N VAL A 191 14.75 3.79 14.39
CA VAL A 191 14.01 5.07 14.55
C VAL A 191 12.72 4.85 15.35
N ALA A 192 11.94 3.79 15.05
CA ALA A 192 10.75 3.45 15.82
C ALA A 192 11.05 3.24 17.31
N GLY A 193 12.17 2.54 17.64
CA GLY A 193 12.63 2.35 19.01
C GLY A 193 13.02 3.64 19.74
N ALA A 194 13.41 4.69 19.02
CA ALA A 194 13.69 5.99 19.63
C ALA A 194 12.41 6.70 20.11
N VAL A 195 11.28 6.49 19.41
CA VAL A 195 9.96 7.03 19.81
C VAL A 195 9.56 6.49 21.19
N GLY A 196 9.70 5.18 21.43
CA GLY A 196 9.36 4.55 22.72
C GLY A 196 10.23 5.07 23.87
N ARG A 197 11.52 5.29 23.64
CA ARG A 197 12.44 5.81 24.66
C ARG A 197 12.17 7.24 25.07
N GLY A 198 11.76 8.09 24.12
CA GLY A 198 11.39 9.50 24.38
C GLY A 198 10.21 9.64 25.34
N SER A 199 9.21 8.76 25.19
CA SER A 199 8.03 8.71 26.07
C SER A 199 8.38 8.35 27.53
N SER A 200 9.27 7.37 27.72
CA SER A 200 9.71 6.95 29.08
C SER A 200 10.55 8.00 29.81
N ALA A 201 11.23 8.89 29.09
CA ALA A 201 12.01 9.99 29.68
C ALA A 201 11.11 11.15 30.15
N ALA A 202 10.08 11.49 29.36
CA ALA A 202 9.15 12.56 29.70
C ALA A 202 8.35 12.30 30.99
N HIS A 203 7.98 11.04 31.25
CA HIS A 203 7.27 10.66 32.49
C HIS A 203 8.14 10.70 33.74
N ARG A 204 9.47 10.61 33.63
CA ARG A 204 10.40 10.66 34.77
C ARG A 204 10.77 12.07 35.22
N THR A 205 10.56 13.08 34.38
CA THR A 205 10.86 14.50 34.71
C THR A 205 9.66 15.25 35.28
N SER A 206 8.47 14.65 35.30
CA SER A 206 7.24 15.26 35.82
C SER A 206 6.79 14.69 37.17
N GLY A 207 7.58 13.86 37.84
CA GLY A 207 7.41 13.33 39.20
C GLY A 207 8.51 13.87 40.10
#